data_fa0a226a721d57a741b28a6e572708b2
#
_entry.id   fa0a226a721d57a741b28a6e572708b2
#
_cell.length_a   1.000
_cell.length_b   1.000
_cell.length_c   1.000
_cell.angle_alpha   90.00
_cell.angle_beta   90.00
_cell.angle_gamma   90.00
#
_symmetry.space_group_name_H-M   'P 1'
#
loop_
_entity.id
_entity.type
_entity.pdbx_description
1 polymer ?
#
loop_
_entity_poly.entity_id
_entity_poly.type
_entity_poly.pdbx_seq_one_letter_code
_entity_poly.pdbx_strand_id
1 'polypeptide(L)'
;MRRKDRERDRSFAWEVLKKAPYATLSLTDGQGRPYAVPVNQAVDEEYHVVYFHCAGAGEKWELLKDGTEVCLSAVSHATAVPNAFTMAYASAVLRGRAEVVTDQGEWTRALLLLCSAFDPKGMGRFTESVEKYGP
;
A
#
# COMPACT_ATOMS: atom_id res chain seq x y z
N MET A 1 -15.41 13.86 -3.43
CA MET A 1 -14.39 14.53 -4.27
C MET A 1 -14.91 15.83 -4.85
N ARG A 2 -14.16 16.89 -4.75
CA ARG A 2 -14.60 18.21 -5.21
C ARG A 2 -14.67 18.32 -6.75
N ARG A 3 -13.68 17.77 -7.44
CA ARG A 3 -13.59 17.82 -8.91
C ARG A 3 -14.18 16.54 -9.51
N LYS A 4 -15.51 16.45 -9.53
CA LYS A 4 -16.23 15.28 -10.06
C LYS A 4 -15.91 14.97 -11.52
N ASP A 5 -15.56 15.97 -12.29
CA ASP A 5 -15.15 15.82 -13.69
C ASP A 5 -13.86 15.00 -13.85
N ARG A 6 -13.06 14.86 -12.78
CA ARG A 6 -11.81 14.10 -12.76
C ARG A 6 -11.93 12.78 -12.02
N GLU A 7 -13.09 12.49 -11.42
CA GLU A 7 -13.31 11.27 -10.66
C GLU A 7 -13.36 10.04 -11.57
N ARG A 8 -12.67 8.99 -11.17
CA ARG A 8 -12.61 7.72 -11.88
C ARG A 8 -13.18 6.61 -11.01
N ASP A 9 -13.43 5.46 -11.59
CA ASP A 9 -14.04 4.31 -10.92
C ASP A 9 -13.03 3.51 -10.05
N ARG A 10 -13.55 2.47 -9.37
CA ARG A 10 -12.74 1.62 -8.50
C ARG A 10 -11.65 0.86 -9.25
N SER A 11 -11.95 0.38 -10.45
CA SER A 11 -10.98 -0.31 -11.30
C SER A 11 -9.76 0.57 -11.56
N PHE A 12 -9.99 1.83 -11.85
CA PHE A 12 -8.93 2.80 -12.08
C PHE A 12 -8.09 3.00 -10.80
N ALA A 13 -8.74 3.08 -9.64
CA ALA A 13 -8.05 3.24 -8.36
C ALA A 13 -7.11 2.06 -8.08
N TRP A 14 -7.57 0.82 -8.33
CA TRP A 14 -6.72 -0.36 -8.18
C TRP A 14 -5.52 -0.33 -9.12
N GLU A 15 -5.70 0.11 -10.36
CA GLU A 15 -4.61 0.24 -11.30
C GLU A 15 -3.57 1.28 -10.85
N VAL A 16 -4.03 2.40 -10.30
CA VAL A 16 -3.11 3.41 -9.73
C VAL A 16 -2.30 2.82 -8.59
N LEU A 17 -2.94 2.09 -7.67
CA LEU A 17 -2.26 1.44 -6.55
C LEU A 17 -1.23 0.41 -7.02
N LYS A 18 -1.52 -0.32 -8.09
CA LYS A 18 -0.58 -1.29 -8.66
C LYS A 18 0.63 -0.61 -9.31
N LYS A 19 0.42 0.51 -9.99
CA LYS A 19 1.46 1.19 -10.77
C LYS A 19 2.30 2.16 -9.97
N ALA A 20 1.78 2.67 -8.86
CA ALA A 20 2.49 3.65 -8.04
C ALA A 20 3.78 3.05 -7.48
N PRO A 21 4.88 3.81 -7.46
CA PRO A 21 6.16 3.31 -6.94
C PRO A 21 6.14 3.09 -5.43
N TYR A 22 5.29 3.79 -4.71
CA TYR A 22 5.04 3.61 -3.27
C TYR A 22 3.67 4.22 -2.95
N ALA A 23 3.20 3.95 -1.74
CA ALA A 23 1.98 4.55 -1.21
C ALA A 23 2.28 5.22 0.11
N THR A 24 1.43 6.16 0.51
CA THR A 24 1.51 6.80 1.82
C THR A 24 0.43 6.22 2.71
N LEU A 25 0.85 5.62 3.80
CA LEU A 25 -0.03 5.10 4.84
C LEU A 25 -0.28 6.19 5.86
N SER A 26 -1.54 6.53 6.10
CA SER A 26 -1.94 7.58 7.03
C SER A 26 -2.92 7.03 8.05
N LEU A 27 -2.70 7.36 9.31
CA LEU A 27 -3.53 6.94 10.42
C LEU A 27 -3.38 7.92 11.57
N THR A 28 -4.11 7.69 12.65
CA THR A 28 -3.98 8.48 13.87
C THR A 28 -3.46 7.60 14.99
N ASP A 29 -2.71 8.20 15.92
CA ASP A 29 -2.30 7.49 17.13
C ASP A 29 -3.45 7.48 18.17
N GLY A 30 -3.20 6.87 19.34
CA GLY A 30 -4.21 6.77 20.40
C GLY A 30 -4.63 8.11 21.00
N GLN A 31 -3.94 9.20 20.67
CA GLN A 31 -4.24 10.54 21.11
C GLN A 31 -4.82 11.43 20.01
N GLY A 32 -5.16 10.84 18.88
CA GLY A 32 -5.73 11.55 17.74
C GLY A 32 -4.73 12.33 16.91
N ARG A 33 -3.42 12.15 17.12
CA ARG A 33 -2.40 12.83 16.32
C ARG A 33 -2.21 12.07 15.00
N PRO A 34 -2.13 12.79 13.88
CA PRO A 34 -1.92 12.14 12.59
C PRO A 34 -0.50 11.60 12.44
N TYR A 35 -0.38 10.49 11.72
CA TYR A 35 0.88 9.87 11.39
C TYR A 35 0.81 9.44 9.92
N ALA A 36 1.84 9.74 9.15
CA ALA A 36 1.89 9.37 7.75
C ALA A 36 3.30 8.90 7.39
N VAL A 37 3.40 7.80 6.67
CA VAL A 37 4.67 7.19 6.32
C VAL A 37 4.56 6.50 4.96
N PRO A 38 5.62 6.56 4.11
CA PRO A 38 5.60 5.79 2.87
C PRO A 38 5.76 4.30 3.15
N VAL A 39 5.09 3.50 2.35
CA VAL A 39 5.19 2.04 2.39
C VAL A 39 5.29 1.50 0.96
N ASN A 40 5.86 0.31 0.81
CA ASN A 40 5.84 -0.41 -0.44
C ASN A 40 4.65 -1.35 -0.43
N GLN A 41 3.73 -1.17 -1.38
CA GLN A 41 2.47 -1.89 -1.43
C GLN A 41 2.48 -2.98 -2.49
N ALA A 42 1.72 -4.03 -2.25
CA ALA A 42 1.36 -5.02 -3.26
C ALA A 42 -0.15 -5.22 -3.22
N VAL A 43 -0.78 -5.25 -4.39
CA VAL A 43 -2.23 -5.27 -4.52
C VAL A 43 -2.72 -6.65 -4.88
N ASP A 44 -3.68 -7.16 -4.10
CA ASP A 44 -4.46 -8.36 -4.43
C ASP A 44 -5.85 -7.89 -4.83
N GLU A 45 -6.05 -7.62 -6.11
CA GLU A 45 -7.30 -7.07 -6.62
C GLU A 45 -8.46 -8.07 -6.49
N GLU A 46 -8.18 -9.36 -6.61
CA GLU A 46 -9.19 -10.42 -6.47
C GLU A 46 -9.88 -10.35 -5.10
N TYR A 47 -9.11 -10.13 -4.06
CA TYR A 47 -9.64 -10.06 -2.69
C TYR A 47 -9.80 -8.64 -2.18
N HIS A 48 -9.51 -7.63 -3.00
CA HIS A 48 -9.57 -6.21 -2.62
C HIS A 48 -8.74 -5.90 -1.39
N VAL A 49 -7.50 -6.39 -1.38
CA VAL A 49 -6.56 -6.25 -0.26
C VAL A 49 -5.26 -5.64 -0.77
N VAL A 50 -4.67 -4.79 0.06
CA VAL A 50 -3.33 -4.26 -0.19
C VAL A 50 -2.42 -4.72 0.94
N TYR A 51 -1.29 -5.29 0.58
CA TYR A 51 -0.29 -5.73 1.54
C TYR A 51 0.90 -4.78 1.55
N PHE A 52 1.46 -4.59 2.71
CA PHE A 52 2.77 -3.97 2.89
C PHE A 52 3.45 -4.66 4.08
N HIS A 53 4.78 -4.61 4.11
CA HIS A 53 5.49 -5.22 5.24
C HIS A 53 6.00 -4.14 6.18
N CYS A 54 6.18 -4.52 7.43
CA CYS A 54 6.55 -3.64 8.52
C CYS A 54 7.51 -4.38 9.43
N ALA A 55 8.54 -3.69 9.92
CA ALA A 55 9.38 -4.26 10.96
C ALA A 55 8.55 -4.51 12.23
N GLY A 56 8.88 -5.53 12.99
CA GLY A 56 8.17 -5.88 14.22
C GLY A 56 8.49 -4.98 15.40
N ALA A 57 8.95 -3.75 15.14
CA ALA A 57 9.28 -2.77 16.16
C ALA A 57 9.19 -1.36 15.55
N GLY A 58 9.08 -0.35 16.40
CA GLY A 58 9.01 1.05 15.99
C GLY A 58 7.60 1.61 16.05
N GLU A 59 7.47 2.90 15.77
CA GLU A 59 6.19 3.62 15.88
C GLU A 59 5.12 3.04 14.96
N LYS A 60 5.46 2.75 13.71
CA LYS A 60 4.53 2.18 12.75
C LYS A 60 3.94 0.86 13.26
N TRP A 61 4.79 -0.02 13.78
CA TRP A 61 4.36 -1.30 14.34
C TRP A 61 3.43 -1.11 15.54
N GLU A 62 3.81 -0.22 16.47
CA GLU A 62 3.01 0.04 17.67
C GLU A 62 1.59 0.53 17.33
N LEU A 63 1.46 1.31 16.25
CA LEU A 63 0.16 1.82 15.81
C LEU A 63 -0.68 0.78 15.07
N LEU A 64 -0.05 -0.21 14.43
CA LEU A 64 -0.71 -1.18 13.56
C LEU A 64 -0.98 -2.54 14.18
N LYS A 65 -0.21 -2.95 15.17
CA LYS A 65 -0.20 -4.33 15.68
C LYS A 65 -1.54 -4.87 16.18
N ASP A 66 -2.41 -4.00 16.68
CA ASP A 66 -3.73 -4.36 17.22
C ASP A 66 -4.87 -4.07 16.24
N GLY A 67 -4.53 -3.69 15.02
CA GLY A 67 -5.51 -3.29 14.01
C GLY A 67 -5.98 -1.86 14.19
N THR A 68 -6.16 -1.14 13.09
CA THR A 68 -6.63 0.25 13.14
C THR A 68 -7.14 0.68 11.78
N GLU A 69 -7.99 1.70 11.77
CA GLU A 69 -8.45 2.35 10.56
C GLU A 69 -7.30 3.15 9.93
N VAL A 70 -7.16 3.03 8.62
CA VAL A 70 -6.08 3.68 7.89
C VAL A 70 -6.59 4.27 6.58
N CYS A 71 -5.78 5.15 6.03
CA CYS A 71 -5.94 5.68 4.69
C CYS A 71 -4.65 5.42 3.93
N LEU A 72 -4.75 4.88 2.73
CA LEU A 72 -3.61 4.64 1.86
C LEU A 72 -3.80 5.49 0.61
N SER A 73 -2.83 6.33 0.29
CA SER A 73 -2.89 7.16 -0.90
C SER A 73 -1.69 6.91 -1.80
N ALA A 74 -1.90 6.95 -3.11
CA ALA A 74 -0.86 6.70 -4.07
C ALA A 74 -1.05 7.56 -5.32
N VAL A 75 0.05 7.88 -5.96
CA VAL A 75 0.09 8.61 -7.23
C VAL A 75 0.90 7.78 -8.21
N SER A 76 0.27 7.35 -9.31
CA SER A 76 0.95 6.50 -10.29
C SER A 76 1.83 7.31 -11.23
N HIS A 77 1.44 8.54 -11.51
CA HIS A 77 2.28 9.49 -12.25
C HIS A 77 1.86 10.92 -11.91
N ALA A 78 2.80 11.84 -12.09
CA ALA A 78 2.55 13.26 -11.91
C ALA A 78 3.51 14.03 -12.84
N THR A 79 2.95 14.89 -13.66
CA THR A 79 3.72 15.69 -14.62
C THR A 79 3.16 17.11 -14.65
N ALA A 80 4.03 18.09 -14.47
CA ALA A 80 3.63 19.48 -14.56
C ALA A 80 3.17 19.80 -16.00
N VAL A 81 2.04 20.50 -16.12
CA VAL A 81 1.55 20.95 -17.41
C VAL A 81 2.11 22.36 -17.65
N PRO A 82 2.98 22.56 -18.67
CA PRO A 82 3.59 23.88 -18.91
C PRO A 82 2.56 24.97 -19.10
N ASN A 83 2.78 26.11 -18.47
CA ASN A 83 1.98 27.32 -18.60
C ASN A 83 0.50 27.20 -18.17
N ALA A 84 0.12 26.14 -17.50
CA ALA A 84 -1.28 25.92 -17.08
C ALA A 84 -1.45 25.96 -15.56
N PHE A 85 -0.39 26.15 -14.79
CA PHE A 85 -0.41 26.16 -13.32
C PHE A 85 -1.13 24.94 -12.74
N THR A 86 -0.99 23.78 -13.38
CA THR A 86 -1.62 22.54 -12.95
C THR A 86 -0.71 21.35 -13.25
N MET A 87 -1.14 20.17 -12.86
CA MET A 87 -0.38 18.94 -13.01
C MET A 87 -1.27 17.86 -13.61
N ALA A 88 -0.75 17.14 -14.60
CA ALA A 88 -1.38 15.90 -15.06
C ALA A 88 -1.00 14.80 -14.10
N TYR A 89 -1.99 14.11 -13.50
CA TYR A 89 -1.72 13.08 -12.49
C TYR A 89 -2.81 12.03 -12.48
N ALA A 90 -2.49 10.90 -11.89
CA ALA A 90 -3.46 9.88 -11.53
C ALA A 90 -3.19 9.45 -10.09
N SER A 91 -4.19 9.51 -9.26
CA SER A 91 -4.07 9.18 -7.84
C SER A 91 -5.22 8.32 -7.38
N ALA A 92 -5.01 7.63 -6.25
CA ALA A 92 -6.02 6.83 -5.60
C ALA A 92 -5.92 6.98 -4.09
N VAL A 93 -7.07 6.93 -3.42
CA VAL A 93 -7.16 6.91 -1.96
C VAL A 93 -7.96 5.68 -1.58
N LEU A 94 -7.39 4.85 -0.73
CA LEU A 94 -8.03 3.66 -0.20
C LEU A 94 -8.22 3.83 1.30
N ARG A 95 -9.46 3.71 1.77
CA ARG A 95 -9.76 3.71 3.20
C ARG A 95 -10.12 2.31 3.62
N GLY A 96 -9.61 1.90 4.76
CA GLY A 96 -9.88 0.56 5.25
C GLY A 96 -9.24 0.31 6.60
N ARG A 97 -9.24 -0.94 6.97
CA ARG A 97 -8.64 -1.38 8.23
C ARG A 97 -7.35 -2.13 7.95
N ALA A 98 -6.28 -1.73 8.62
CA ALA A 98 -5.02 -2.45 8.59
C ALA A 98 -5.01 -3.48 9.70
N GLU A 99 -4.62 -4.71 9.37
CA GLU A 99 -4.51 -5.80 10.33
C GLU A 99 -3.23 -6.60 10.03
N VAL A 100 -2.65 -7.16 11.07
CA VAL A 100 -1.49 -8.03 10.93
C VAL A 100 -1.96 -9.37 10.33
N VAL A 101 -1.28 -9.83 9.30
CA VAL A 101 -1.57 -11.14 8.69
C VAL A 101 -1.05 -12.23 9.64
N THR A 102 -1.96 -13.09 10.10
CA THR A 102 -1.64 -14.18 11.02
C THR A 102 -1.80 -15.56 10.40
N ASP A 103 -2.59 -15.67 9.33
CA ASP A 103 -2.76 -16.93 8.60
C ASP A 103 -1.53 -17.19 7.74
N GLN A 104 -0.95 -18.39 7.86
CA GLN A 104 0.27 -18.75 7.14
C GLN A 104 0.10 -18.74 5.63
N GLY A 105 -1.03 -19.23 5.12
CA GLY A 105 -1.33 -19.23 3.68
C GLY A 105 -1.43 -17.82 3.13
N GLU A 106 -2.11 -16.95 3.83
CA GLU A 106 -2.22 -15.54 3.45
C GLU A 106 -0.87 -14.82 3.55
N TRP A 107 -0.10 -15.11 4.59
CA TRP A 107 1.24 -14.55 4.78
C TRP A 107 2.14 -14.90 3.59
N THR A 108 2.13 -16.15 3.17
CA THR A 108 2.92 -16.62 2.03
C THR A 108 2.48 -15.92 0.74
N ARG A 109 1.18 -15.81 0.51
CA ARG A 109 0.63 -15.13 -0.67
C ARG A 109 1.00 -13.65 -0.68
N ALA A 110 0.88 -12.99 0.47
CA ALA A 110 1.25 -11.58 0.62
C ALA A 110 2.72 -11.34 0.30
N LEU A 111 3.60 -12.19 0.84
CA LEU A 111 5.03 -12.09 0.60
C LEU A 111 5.37 -12.32 -0.88
N LEU A 112 4.70 -13.29 -1.51
CA LEU A 112 4.87 -13.56 -2.93
C LEU A 112 4.47 -12.34 -3.79
N LEU A 113 3.35 -11.71 -3.47
CA LEU A 113 2.88 -10.51 -4.17
C LEU A 113 3.86 -9.35 -3.99
N LEU A 114 4.39 -9.15 -2.79
CA LEU A 114 5.39 -8.11 -2.52
C LEU A 114 6.67 -8.35 -3.30
N CYS A 115 7.17 -9.57 -3.33
CA CYS A 115 8.35 -9.93 -4.12
C CYS A 115 8.11 -9.70 -5.61
N SER A 116 6.96 -10.09 -6.13
CA SER A 116 6.61 -9.88 -7.54
C SER A 116 6.53 -8.41 -7.91
N ALA A 117 6.05 -7.57 -7.01
CA ALA A 117 5.88 -6.14 -7.25
C ALA A 117 7.22 -5.40 -7.26
N PHE A 118 8.16 -5.77 -6.39
CA PHE A 118 9.37 -4.98 -6.17
C PHE A 118 10.67 -5.67 -6.58
N ASP A 119 10.66 -6.99 -6.74
CA ASP A 119 11.83 -7.74 -7.20
C ASP A 119 11.39 -8.95 -8.01
N PRO A 120 10.82 -8.74 -9.22
CA PRO A 120 10.37 -9.88 -10.06
C PRO A 120 11.50 -10.86 -10.39
N LYS A 121 12.72 -10.36 -10.52
CA LYS A 121 13.90 -11.19 -10.83
C LYS A 121 14.42 -11.93 -9.61
N GLY A 122 13.99 -11.52 -8.42
CA GLY A 122 14.41 -12.12 -7.17
C GLY A 122 13.45 -13.17 -6.63
N MET A 123 12.51 -13.66 -7.45
CA MET A 123 11.51 -14.65 -7.02
C MET A 123 12.15 -15.92 -6.44
N GLY A 124 13.33 -16.30 -6.93
CA GLY A 124 14.05 -17.43 -6.36
C GLY A 124 14.44 -17.24 -4.89
N ARG A 125 14.61 -15.99 -4.45
CA ARG A 125 14.94 -15.68 -3.05
C ARG A 125 13.72 -15.78 -2.14
N PHE A 126 12.53 -15.80 -2.70
CA PHE A 126 11.29 -15.91 -1.93
C PHE A 126 11.28 -17.19 -1.08
N THR A 127 11.60 -18.33 -1.69
CA THR A 127 11.65 -19.61 -0.97
C THR A 127 12.63 -19.55 0.18
N GLU A 128 13.85 -19.03 -0.06
CA GLU A 128 14.86 -18.89 0.98
C GLU A 128 14.36 -17.99 2.12
N SER A 129 13.72 -16.87 1.80
CA SER A 129 13.20 -15.94 2.80
C SER A 129 12.09 -16.58 3.63
N VAL A 130 11.20 -17.35 3.01
CA VAL A 130 10.12 -18.06 3.71
C VAL A 130 10.70 -19.08 4.69
N GLU A 131 11.70 -19.85 4.27
CA GLU A 131 12.36 -20.84 5.13
C GLU A 131 13.07 -20.20 6.31
N LYS A 132 13.71 -19.04 6.08
CA LYS A 132 14.52 -18.35 7.11
C LYS A 132 13.71 -17.51 8.09
N TYR A 133 12.68 -16.81 7.59
CA TYR A 133 11.93 -15.82 8.36
C TYR A 133 10.45 -16.15 8.52
N GLY A 134 10.03 -17.35 8.19
CA GLY A 134 8.64 -17.79 8.16
C GLY A 134 7.75 -17.25 9.27
N PRO A 135 6.44 -17.41 9.15
CA PRO A 135 5.47 -16.70 10.01
C PRO A 135 5.70 -16.87 11.51
#